data_0a19484c64cccf32fe4aa66ee3a14758
#
_entry.id   0a19484c64cccf32fe4aa66ee3a14758
#
_cell.length_a   1.000
_cell.length_b   1.000
_cell.length_c   1.000
_cell.angle_alpha   90.00
_cell.angle_beta   90.00
_cell.angle_gamma   90.00
#
_symmetry.space_group_name_H-M   'P 1'
#
loop_
_entity.id
_entity.type
_entity.pdbx_description
1 polymer ?
#
loop_
_entity_poly.entity_id
_entity_poly.type
_entity_poly.pdbx_seq_one_letter_code
_entity_poly.pdbx_strand_id
1 'polypeptide(L)'
;EALFTPWKIGNVEIKNRIVMCPMGGTSLFGWFELTGCGFDKEAAKLFLERAQNNVGLIIPGIAPLRDTFWGKWLWQNPKMFEELKEFMDEIHKTGAKLFIQLTAGMGRSWAITELVGPLHKNKITRAIVKPIIDTSHELASPSEQPARWAPDIICPEMTKEQIHEIIEAFAKTAKLC
;
A
#
# COMPACT_ATOMS: atom_id res chain seq x y z
N GLU A 1 -18.97 10.69 -26.23
CA GLU A 1 -18.12 11.89 -26.44
C GLU A 1 -17.64 12.48 -25.11
N ALA A 2 -18.52 12.67 -24.09
CA ALA A 2 -18.12 13.22 -22.79
C ALA A 2 -17.02 12.41 -22.09
N LEU A 3 -16.94 11.10 -22.28
CA LEU A 3 -15.94 10.22 -21.71
C LEU A 3 -14.49 10.62 -22.10
N PHE A 4 -14.33 11.15 -23.29
CA PHE A 4 -13.01 11.54 -23.87
C PHE A 4 -12.69 13.03 -23.69
N THR A 5 -13.50 13.77 -22.96
CA THR A 5 -13.20 15.17 -22.65
C THR A 5 -12.34 15.29 -21.38
N PRO A 6 -11.43 16.27 -21.31
CA PRO A 6 -10.63 16.50 -20.12
C PRO A 6 -11.50 16.75 -18.87
N TRP A 7 -10.94 16.43 -17.72
CA TRP A 7 -11.56 16.67 -16.43
C TRP A 7 -10.52 17.19 -15.43
N LYS A 8 -10.95 18.00 -14.48
CA LYS A 8 -10.08 18.54 -13.45
C LYS A 8 -10.44 18.02 -12.08
N ILE A 9 -9.46 17.46 -11.37
CA ILE A 9 -9.58 16.96 -9.99
C ILE A 9 -8.67 17.83 -9.13
N GLY A 10 -9.25 18.76 -8.37
CA GLY A 10 -8.47 19.78 -7.65
C GLY A 10 -7.57 20.56 -8.63
N ASN A 11 -6.25 20.47 -8.46
CA ASN A 11 -5.26 21.12 -9.31
C ASN A 11 -4.74 20.24 -10.46
N VAL A 12 -5.18 18.97 -10.54
CA VAL A 12 -4.71 18.00 -11.52
C VAL A 12 -5.71 17.89 -12.66
N GLU A 13 -5.25 18.15 -13.90
CA GLU A 13 -6.03 17.88 -15.10
C GLU A 13 -5.72 16.48 -15.61
N ILE A 14 -6.76 15.71 -15.93
CA ILE A 14 -6.70 14.40 -16.58
C ILE A 14 -7.23 14.51 -18.01
N LYS A 15 -6.54 13.84 -18.97
CA LYS A 15 -6.81 13.98 -20.41
C LYS A 15 -8.21 13.52 -20.85
N ASN A 16 -8.85 12.64 -20.07
CA ASN A 16 -10.18 12.12 -20.30
C ASN A 16 -10.76 11.56 -18.99
N ARG A 17 -12.00 11.05 -19.01
CA ARG A 17 -12.72 10.56 -17.82
C ARG A 17 -12.62 9.04 -17.63
N ILE A 18 -11.67 8.39 -18.30
CA ILE A 18 -11.43 6.96 -18.13
C ILE A 18 -10.46 6.78 -16.96
N VAL A 19 -10.91 6.09 -15.94
CA VAL A 19 -10.12 5.83 -14.72
C VAL A 19 -9.96 4.33 -14.52
N MET A 20 -8.72 3.87 -14.42
CA MET A 20 -8.41 2.55 -13.90
C MET A 20 -8.46 2.59 -12.37
N CYS A 21 -9.51 1.98 -11.80
CA CYS A 21 -9.67 1.92 -10.34
C CYS A 21 -8.71 0.92 -9.69
N PRO A 22 -8.38 1.10 -8.41
CA PRO A 22 -7.51 0.18 -7.68
C PRO A 22 -8.14 -1.21 -7.54
N MET A 23 -7.32 -2.25 -7.76
CA MET A 23 -7.71 -3.64 -7.60
C MET A 23 -6.73 -4.36 -6.69
N GLY A 24 -7.22 -5.31 -5.88
CA GLY A 24 -6.36 -6.20 -5.10
C GLY A 24 -5.40 -6.97 -6.01
N GLY A 25 -4.15 -7.10 -5.59
CA GLY A 25 -3.11 -7.80 -6.36
C GLY A 25 -2.47 -6.97 -7.48
N THR A 26 -2.83 -5.71 -7.66
CA THR A 26 -2.23 -4.82 -8.68
C THR A 26 -1.51 -3.64 -8.04
N SER A 27 -0.68 -3.88 -7.04
CA SER A 27 0.14 -2.83 -6.42
C SER A 27 1.39 -2.53 -7.27
N LEU A 28 1.87 -1.29 -7.22
CA LEU A 28 3.22 -0.92 -7.70
C LEU A 28 4.33 -1.31 -6.71
N PHE A 29 3.96 -1.78 -5.53
CA PHE A 29 4.88 -2.10 -4.44
C PHE A 29 4.63 -3.52 -3.95
N GLY A 30 5.71 -4.27 -3.73
CA GLY A 30 5.63 -5.59 -3.09
C GLY A 30 5.13 -5.49 -1.65
N TRP A 31 4.36 -6.48 -1.20
CA TRP A 31 3.77 -6.53 0.15
C TRP A 31 4.41 -7.55 1.07
N PHE A 32 4.86 -8.64 0.49
CA PHE A 32 5.32 -9.83 1.22
C PHE A 32 6.72 -10.25 0.79
N GLU A 33 7.51 -9.31 0.30
CA GLU A 33 8.88 -9.58 -0.09
C GLU A 33 9.79 -9.60 1.14
N LEU A 34 10.56 -10.66 1.30
CA LEU A 34 11.57 -10.76 2.38
C LEU A 34 12.64 -9.66 2.30
N THR A 35 12.76 -9.02 1.15
CA THR A 35 13.67 -7.88 0.90
C THR A 35 13.08 -6.54 1.30
N GLY A 36 11.81 -6.50 1.71
CA GLY A 36 11.03 -5.29 1.99
C GLY A 36 10.28 -4.77 0.76
N CYS A 37 9.40 -3.78 0.98
CA CYS A 37 8.65 -3.15 -0.10
C CYS A 37 9.60 -2.50 -1.11
N GLY A 38 9.51 -2.93 -2.36
CA GLY A 38 10.26 -2.42 -3.50
C GLY A 38 9.33 -2.03 -4.64
N PHE A 39 9.84 -1.28 -5.61
CA PHE A 39 9.11 -0.97 -6.83
C PHE A 39 9.00 -2.22 -7.71
N ASP A 40 7.76 -2.61 -8.04
CA ASP A 40 7.48 -3.77 -8.89
C ASP A 40 7.48 -3.36 -10.38
N LYS A 41 8.60 -3.60 -11.04
CA LYS A 41 8.80 -3.28 -12.46
C LYS A 41 7.89 -4.08 -13.40
N GLU A 42 7.49 -5.28 -13.04
CA GLU A 42 6.56 -6.07 -13.84
C GLU A 42 5.13 -5.54 -13.72
N ALA A 43 4.70 -5.20 -12.51
CA ALA A 43 3.43 -4.52 -12.30
C ALA A 43 3.40 -3.15 -13.02
N ALA A 44 4.50 -2.42 -13.05
CA ALA A 44 4.62 -1.14 -13.74
C ALA A 44 4.31 -1.24 -15.24
N LYS A 45 4.71 -2.33 -15.91
CA LYS A 45 4.41 -2.57 -17.33
C LYS A 45 2.91 -2.61 -17.59
N LEU A 46 2.15 -3.25 -16.69
CA LEU A 46 0.69 -3.31 -16.76
C LEU A 46 0.07 -1.91 -16.79
N PHE A 47 0.53 -1.02 -15.92
CA PHE A 47 0.00 0.34 -15.83
C PHE A 47 0.43 1.21 -16.99
N LEU A 48 1.68 1.08 -17.46
CA LEU A 48 2.17 1.80 -18.63
C LEU A 48 1.39 1.43 -19.89
N GLU A 49 1.10 0.15 -20.10
CA GLU A 49 0.27 -0.32 -21.20
C GLU A 49 -1.12 0.34 -21.19
N ARG A 50 -1.76 0.48 -20.02
CA ARG A 50 -3.07 1.16 -19.89
C ARG A 50 -2.96 2.65 -20.18
N ALA A 51 -1.91 3.30 -19.71
CA ALA A 51 -1.65 4.71 -19.99
C ALA A 51 -1.48 4.97 -21.52
N GLN A 52 -0.74 4.09 -22.20
CA GLN A 52 -0.54 4.12 -23.64
C GLN A 52 -1.84 3.84 -24.41
N ASN A 53 -2.75 3.05 -23.85
CA ASN A 53 -4.07 2.75 -24.41
C ASN A 53 -5.18 3.69 -23.89
N ASN A 54 -4.82 4.95 -23.70
CA ASN A 54 -5.71 6.08 -23.50
C ASN A 54 -6.46 6.13 -22.15
N VAL A 55 -6.02 5.42 -21.12
CA VAL A 55 -6.51 5.65 -19.75
C VAL A 55 -6.00 7.01 -19.28
N GLY A 56 -6.91 7.87 -18.76
CA GLY A 56 -6.58 9.22 -18.30
C GLY A 56 -6.03 9.28 -16.89
N LEU A 57 -6.55 8.44 -15.99
CA LEU A 57 -6.10 8.34 -14.61
C LEU A 57 -5.95 6.88 -14.20
N ILE A 58 -4.86 6.56 -13.56
CA ILE A 58 -4.58 5.23 -13.03
C ILE A 58 -4.44 5.33 -11.51
N ILE A 59 -5.14 4.46 -10.79
CA ILE A 59 -4.98 4.30 -9.36
C ILE A 59 -4.60 2.83 -9.14
N PRO A 60 -3.32 2.51 -8.93
CA PRO A 60 -2.89 1.14 -8.63
C PRO A 60 -3.53 0.60 -7.36
N GLY A 61 -3.42 -0.69 -7.13
CA GLY A 61 -3.76 -1.29 -5.85
C GLY A 61 -3.00 -0.64 -4.69
N ILE A 62 -3.43 -0.93 -3.49
CA ILE A 62 -2.92 -0.30 -2.28
C ILE A 62 -1.40 -0.46 -2.12
N ALA A 63 -0.75 0.63 -1.69
CA ALA A 63 0.66 0.68 -1.29
C ALA A 63 0.74 0.72 0.23
N PRO A 64 1.37 -0.27 0.89
CA PRO A 64 1.49 -0.28 2.34
C PRO A 64 2.45 0.80 2.81
N LEU A 65 2.11 1.50 3.88
CA LEU A 65 3.01 2.47 4.51
C LEU A 65 4.17 1.81 5.25
N ARG A 66 4.04 0.53 5.58
CA ARG A 66 5.00 -0.22 6.38
C ARG A 66 5.14 -1.63 5.81
N ASP A 67 6.39 -2.10 5.71
CA ASP A 67 6.66 -3.49 5.32
C ASP A 67 6.10 -4.46 6.34
N THR A 68 5.45 -5.50 5.88
CA THR A 68 5.02 -6.63 6.72
C THR A 68 6.22 -7.32 7.36
N PHE A 69 7.29 -7.54 6.58
CA PHE A 69 8.56 -8.06 7.09
C PHE A 69 9.51 -6.90 7.42
N TRP A 70 10.22 -7.00 8.54
CA TRP A 70 11.19 -6.02 9.05
C TRP A 70 10.59 -4.68 9.51
N GLY A 71 9.33 -4.40 9.24
CA GLY A 71 8.60 -3.25 9.74
C GLY A 71 9.14 -1.87 9.35
N LYS A 72 9.81 -1.77 8.21
CA LYS A 72 10.32 -0.49 7.70
C LYS A 72 9.18 0.33 7.11
N TRP A 73 9.19 1.63 7.37
CA TRP A 73 8.24 2.55 6.76
C TRP A 73 8.61 2.84 5.31
N LEU A 74 7.61 2.95 4.44
CA LEU A 74 7.80 3.17 2.99
C LEU A 74 8.63 4.42 2.70
N TRP A 75 8.41 5.51 3.43
CA TRP A 75 9.19 6.74 3.31
C TRP A 75 10.68 6.59 3.63
N GLN A 76 11.11 5.52 4.27
CA GLN A 76 12.51 5.22 4.58
C GLN A 76 13.27 4.57 3.41
N ASN A 77 12.60 4.36 2.26
CA ASN A 77 13.19 3.78 1.06
C ASN A 77 13.28 4.82 -0.07
N PRO A 78 14.18 5.82 -0.01
CA PRO A 78 14.28 6.87 -1.02
C PRO A 78 14.62 6.33 -2.41
N LYS A 79 15.42 5.26 -2.50
CA LYS A 79 15.79 4.66 -3.78
C LYS A 79 14.57 4.17 -4.57
N MET A 80 13.58 3.63 -3.90
CA MET A 80 12.34 3.19 -4.54
C MET A 80 11.59 4.37 -5.17
N PHE A 81 11.57 5.54 -4.50
CA PHE A 81 10.93 6.74 -5.04
C PHE A 81 11.69 7.32 -6.24
N GLU A 82 13.02 7.16 -6.30
CA GLU A 82 13.81 7.53 -7.49
C GLU A 82 13.46 6.63 -8.69
N GLU A 83 13.37 5.32 -8.48
CA GLU A 83 12.92 4.37 -9.52
C GLU A 83 11.47 4.66 -9.98
N LEU A 84 10.60 5.01 -9.04
CA LEU A 84 9.21 5.38 -9.33
C LEU A 84 9.15 6.66 -10.17
N LYS A 85 10.06 7.63 -9.96
CA LYS A 85 10.11 8.86 -10.73
C LYS A 85 10.34 8.61 -12.22
N GLU A 86 11.29 7.73 -12.56
CA GLU A 86 11.54 7.36 -13.97
C GLU A 86 10.27 6.76 -14.62
N PHE A 87 9.60 5.87 -13.92
CA PHE A 87 8.33 5.29 -14.36
C PHE A 87 7.24 6.35 -14.52
N MET A 88 7.15 7.32 -13.59
CA MET A 88 6.18 8.42 -13.68
C MET A 88 6.42 9.32 -14.88
N ASP A 89 7.68 9.54 -15.27
CA ASP A 89 8.01 10.29 -16.48
C ASP A 89 7.47 9.59 -17.75
N GLU A 90 7.53 8.26 -17.80
CA GLU A 90 6.92 7.48 -18.89
C GLU A 90 5.39 7.56 -18.90
N ILE A 91 4.74 7.45 -17.76
CA ILE A 91 3.29 7.64 -17.62
C ILE A 91 2.89 9.03 -18.10
N HIS A 92 3.59 10.07 -17.66
CA HIS A 92 3.28 11.46 -18.02
C HIS A 92 3.45 11.75 -19.51
N LYS A 93 4.40 11.11 -20.21
CA LYS A 93 4.54 11.22 -21.68
C LYS A 93 3.29 10.76 -22.43
N THR A 94 2.49 9.87 -21.86
CA THR A 94 1.21 9.43 -22.45
C THR A 94 0.07 10.43 -22.21
N GLY A 95 0.27 11.44 -21.38
CA GLY A 95 -0.76 12.37 -20.88
C GLY A 95 -1.61 11.79 -19.75
N ALA A 96 -1.38 10.55 -19.32
CA ALA A 96 -2.05 9.96 -18.17
C ALA A 96 -1.51 10.52 -16.84
N LYS A 97 -2.31 10.39 -15.78
CA LYS A 97 -1.92 10.67 -14.39
C LYS A 97 -2.02 9.38 -13.58
N LEU A 98 -1.22 9.30 -12.52
CA LEU A 98 -1.26 8.19 -11.58
C LEU A 98 -1.37 8.74 -10.16
N PHE A 99 -2.33 8.20 -9.39
CA PHE A 99 -2.51 8.51 -7.97
C PHE A 99 -2.18 7.27 -7.15
N ILE A 100 -1.36 7.42 -6.13
CA ILE A 100 -1.02 6.30 -5.24
C ILE A 100 -2.05 6.19 -4.13
N GLN A 101 -2.56 4.98 -3.91
CA GLN A 101 -3.46 4.67 -2.80
C GLN A 101 -2.65 4.11 -1.62
N LEU A 102 -2.36 4.95 -0.63
CA LEU A 102 -1.65 4.54 0.58
C LEU A 102 -2.58 3.84 1.57
N THR A 103 -2.05 2.86 2.31
CA THR A 103 -2.77 2.17 3.38
C THR A 103 -1.91 1.95 4.61
N ALA A 104 -2.52 2.08 5.80
CA ALA A 104 -1.87 1.75 7.07
C ALA A 104 -1.73 0.24 7.32
N GLY A 105 -2.28 -0.59 6.43
CA GLY A 105 -2.34 -2.04 6.58
C GLY A 105 -3.77 -2.56 6.54
N MET A 106 -3.94 -3.85 6.81
CA MET A 106 -5.24 -4.53 6.72
C MET A 106 -5.89 -4.79 8.09
N GLY A 107 -5.12 -4.65 9.20
CA GLY A 107 -5.61 -4.90 10.54
C GLY A 107 -6.35 -6.24 10.64
N ARG A 108 -7.55 -6.23 11.20
CA ARG A 108 -8.38 -7.43 11.36
C ARG A 108 -8.74 -8.16 10.05
N SER A 109 -8.59 -7.53 8.91
CA SER A 109 -8.88 -8.14 7.59
C SER A 109 -7.64 -8.72 6.91
N TRP A 110 -6.53 -8.86 7.63
CA TRP A 110 -5.30 -9.42 7.09
C TRP A 110 -5.50 -10.87 6.66
N ALA A 111 -5.34 -11.14 5.36
CA ALA A 111 -5.71 -12.43 4.76
C ALA A 111 -4.85 -13.61 5.23
N ILE A 112 -3.61 -13.34 5.69
CA ILE A 112 -2.71 -14.39 6.18
C ILE A 112 -2.81 -14.60 7.71
N THR A 113 -3.85 -14.08 8.36
CA THR A 113 -4.05 -14.24 9.82
C THR A 113 -4.09 -15.71 10.22
N GLU A 114 -4.68 -16.58 9.42
CA GLU A 114 -4.71 -18.03 9.70
C GLU A 114 -3.30 -18.64 9.78
N LEU A 115 -2.40 -18.19 8.90
CA LEU A 115 -1.01 -18.66 8.86
C LEU A 115 -0.18 -18.15 10.05
N VAL A 116 -0.33 -16.88 10.38
CA VAL A 116 0.49 -16.21 11.41
C VAL A 116 -0.16 -16.21 12.79
N GLY A 117 -1.43 -16.57 12.88
CA GLY A 117 -2.19 -16.58 14.11
C GLY A 117 -1.57 -17.41 15.25
N PRO A 118 -1.07 -18.62 15.01
CA PRO A 118 -0.38 -19.40 16.03
C PRO A 118 0.85 -18.68 16.62
N LEU A 119 1.57 -17.91 15.79
CA LEU A 119 2.72 -17.10 16.23
C LEU A 119 2.25 -15.92 17.10
N HIS A 120 1.09 -15.36 16.78
CA HIS A 120 0.52 -14.24 17.55
C HIS A 120 -0.05 -14.68 18.90
N LYS A 121 -0.73 -15.84 18.98
CA LYS A 121 -1.36 -16.36 20.21
C LYS A 121 -0.36 -16.60 21.33
N ASN A 122 0.79 -17.15 21.02
CA ASN A 122 1.81 -17.46 22.00
C ASN A 122 2.73 -16.27 22.24
N LYS A 123 2.78 -15.75 23.49
CA LYS A 123 3.59 -14.60 23.84
C LYS A 123 5.08 -14.78 23.58
N ILE A 124 5.60 -16.01 23.74
CA ILE A 124 7.02 -16.33 23.55
C ILE A 124 7.35 -16.32 22.06
N THR A 125 6.58 -17.06 21.23
CA THR A 125 6.80 -17.09 19.77
C THR A 125 6.61 -15.71 19.16
N ARG A 126 5.60 -14.95 19.62
CA ARG A 126 5.39 -13.56 19.18
C ARG A 126 6.59 -12.67 19.47
N ALA A 127 7.22 -12.80 20.65
CA ALA A 127 8.41 -12.04 20.98
C ALA A 127 9.62 -12.43 20.13
N ILE A 128 9.78 -13.72 19.82
CA ILE A 128 10.87 -14.24 18.98
C ILE A 128 10.74 -13.77 17.53
N VAL A 129 9.53 -13.79 16.96
CA VAL A 129 9.31 -13.42 15.55
C VAL A 129 9.18 -11.91 15.33
N LYS A 130 8.94 -11.14 16.38
CA LYS A 130 8.71 -9.69 16.30
C LYS A 130 9.75 -8.90 15.48
N PRO A 131 11.06 -9.21 15.52
CA PRO A 131 12.05 -8.50 14.68
C PRO A 131 11.86 -8.71 13.19
N ILE A 132 11.19 -9.82 12.78
CA ILE A 132 10.95 -10.17 11.38
C ILE A 132 9.54 -9.74 10.99
N ILE A 133 8.56 -10.09 11.81
CA ILE A 133 7.15 -9.75 11.61
C ILE A 133 6.49 -9.37 12.94
N ASP A 134 6.11 -8.12 13.06
CA ASP A 134 5.38 -7.64 14.24
C ASP A 134 3.88 -7.90 14.09
N THR A 135 3.46 -9.13 14.41
CA THR A 135 2.05 -9.53 14.31
C THR A 135 1.12 -8.66 15.15
N SER A 136 1.62 -8.03 16.22
CA SER A 136 0.81 -7.12 17.04
C SER A 136 0.53 -5.80 16.32
N HIS A 137 1.46 -5.35 15.46
CA HIS A 137 1.25 -4.19 14.62
C HIS A 137 0.38 -4.52 13.40
N GLU A 138 0.70 -5.61 12.70
CA GLU A 138 -0.01 -6.02 11.48
C GLU A 138 -1.50 -6.33 11.73
N LEU A 139 -1.82 -6.88 12.90
CA LEU A 139 -3.20 -7.20 13.30
C LEU A 139 -3.88 -6.04 14.04
N ALA A 140 -3.17 -4.99 14.42
CA ALA A 140 -3.74 -3.90 15.19
C ALA A 140 -4.94 -3.25 14.47
N SER A 141 -5.98 -2.94 15.22
CA SER A 141 -7.20 -2.32 14.70
C SER A 141 -7.67 -1.20 15.64
N PRO A 142 -8.60 -0.32 15.23
CA PRO A 142 -9.04 0.80 16.07
C PRO A 142 -9.62 0.39 17.42
N SER A 143 -10.12 -0.82 17.54
CA SER A 143 -10.59 -1.43 18.77
C SER A 143 -10.26 -2.91 18.79
N GLU A 144 -10.15 -3.51 19.99
CA GLU A 144 -9.96 -4.95 20.12
C GLU A 144 -11.16 -5.70 19.56
N GLN A 145 -10.90 -6.64 18.63
CA GLN A 145 -11.95 -7.45 18.02
C GLN A 145 -11.39 -8.69 17.29
N PRO A 146 -12.22 -9.72 17.03
CA PRO A 146 -11.78 -10.90 16.30
C PRO A 146 -11.28 -10.58 14.89
N ALA A 147 -10.25 -11.29 14.45
CA ALA A 147 -9.81 -11.25 13.05
C ALA A 147 -10.92 -11.78 12.13
N ARG A 148 -11.04 -11.19 10.94
CA ARG A 148 -12.10 -11.52 10.00
C ARG A 148 -12.04 -12.97 9.51
N TRP A 149 -10.85 -13.47 9.23
CA TRP A 149 -10.63 -14.77 8.61
C TRP A 149 -10.25 -15.87 9.62
N ALA A 150 -9.87 -15.49 10.84
CA ALA A 150 -9.53 -16.37 11.93
C ALA A 150 -10.12 -15.82 13.25
N PRO A 151 -11.42 -15.98 13.51
CA PRO A 151 -12.11 -15.36 14.65
C PRO A 151 -11.58 -15.75 16.03
N ASP A 152 -10.82 -16.81 16.13
CA ASP A 152 -10.12 -17.25 17.34
C ASP A 152 -8.82 -16.46 17.63
N ILE A 153 -8.42 -15.58 16.72
CA ILE A 153 -7.34 -14.61 16.88
C ILE A 153 -7.94 -13.26 17.23
N ILE A 154 -7.55 -12.71 18.37
CA ILE A 154 -7.99 -11.38 18.78
C ILE A 154 -6.97 -10.34 18.29
N CYS A 155 -7.44 -9.44 17.46
CA CYS A 155 -6.67 -8.30 16.97
C CYS A 155 -6.61 -7.24 18.07
N PRO A 156 -5.41 -6.78 18.47
CA PRO A 156 -5.27 -5.79 19.54
C PRO A 156 -5.75 -4.41 19.09
N GLU A 157 -6.17 -3.60 20.06
CA GLU A 157 -6.41 -2.17 19.88
C GLU A 157 -5.08 -1.44 19.64
N MET A 158 -5.07 -0.48 18.72
CA MET A 158 -3.93 0.39 18.47
C MET A 158 -3.68 1.32 19.67
N THR A 159 -2.43 1.49 20.05
CA THR A 159 -2.06 2.55 20.98
C THR A 159 -2.11 3.92 20.31
N LYS A 160 -2.19 4.98 21.12
CA LYS A 160 -2.14 6.36 20.60
C LYS A 160 -0.82 6.65 19.86
N GLU A 161 0.27 6.08 20.36
CA GLU A 161 1.61 6.18 19.76
C GLU A 161 1.60 5.55 18.36
N GLN A 162 1.07 4.34 18.20
CA GLN A 162 0.94 3.69 16.90
C GLN A 162 0.09 4.51 15.91
N ILE A 163 -1.00 5.11 16.40
CA ILE A 163 -1.84 6.00 15.58
C ILE A 163 -1.04 7.22 15.10
N HIS A 164 -0.26 7.87 15.99
CA HIS A 164 0.57 9.01 15.62
C HIS A 164 1.67 8.62 14.63
N GLU A 165 2.34 7.47 14.82
CA GLU A 165 3.33 6.96 13.87
C GLU A 165 2.73 6.75 12.47
N ILE A 166 1.52 6.19 12.39
CA ILE A 166 0.80 6.00 11.12
C ILE A 166 0.48 7.35 10.47
N ILE A 167 -0.03 8.33 11.23
CA ILE A 167 -0.32 9.67 10.71
C ILE A 167 0.93 10.33 10.14
N GLU A 168 2.05 10.25 10.87
CA GLU A 168 3.33 10.78 10.40
C GLU A 168 3.83 10.04 9.14
N ALA A 169 3.67 8.72 9.10
CA ALA A 169 4.07 7.91 7.96
C ALA A 169 3.27 8.28 6.70
N PHE A 170 1.94 8.52 6.83
CA PHE A 170 1.14 9.05 5.73
C PHE A 170 1.69 10.39 5.22
N ALA A 171 1.94 11.33 6.13
CA ALA A 171 2.43 12.66 5.76
C ALA A 171 3.82 12.60 5.08
N LYS A 172 4.75 11.83 5.63
CA LYS A 172 6.11 11.66 5.09
C LYS A 172 6.08 10.96 3.74
N THR A 173 5.29 9.90 3.59
CA THR A 173 5.17 9.15 2.33
C THR A 173 4.50 9.97 1.25
N ALA A 174 3.38 10.64 1.57
CA ALA A 174 2.66 11.47 0.61
C ALA A 174 3.52 12.64 0.07
N LYS A 175 4.47 13.12 0.87
CA LYS A 175 5.42 14.17 0.42
C LYS A 175 6.42 13.64 -0.61
N LEU A 176 6.69 12.33 -0.63
CA LEU A 176 7.62 11.70 -1.58
C LEU A 176 6.91 11.23 -2.85
N CYS A 177 5.58 11.03 -2.80
CA CYS A 177 4.74 10.73 -3.96
C CYS A 177 4.45 11.97 -4.80
#